data_2ce78922b6933aba2096f24466d4865a
#
_entry.id   2ce78922b6933aba2096f24466d4865a
#
_cell.length_a   1.000
_cell.length_b   1.000
_cell.length_c   1.000
_cell.angle_alpha   90.00
_cell.angle_beta   90.00
_cell.angle_gamma   90.00
#
_symmetry.space_group_name_H-M   'P 1'
#
loop_
_entity.id
_entity.type
_entity.pdbx_description
1 polymer ?
#
loop_
_entity_poly.entity_id
_entity_poly.type
_entity_poly.pdbx_seq_one_letter_code
_entity_poly.pdbx_strand_id
1 'polypeptide(L)'
;MKLLLTGLSHNTAPVEVRESLAFRAEDLPRALQDLRSRTGVNEALILSTCNRVEITVTTEDSIDPQTTVDLFLTDHKPVPGEGIGPHVYRYEGREAIHHLFRVAAV
;
A
#
# COMPACT_ATOMS: atom_id res chain seq x y z
N MET A 1 11.56 -10.86 -9.98
CA MET A 1 10.34 -10.12 -9.61
C MET A 1 10.17 -10.14 -8.10
N LYS A 2 9.94 -8.99 -7.51
CA LYS A 2 9.63 -8.88 -6.08
C LYS A 2 8.16 -8.54 -5.90
N LEU A 3 7.55 -9.04 -4.84
CA LEU A 3 6.16 -8.78 -4.49
C LEU A 3 6.12 -8.25 -3.07
N LEU A 4 5.50 -7.08 -2.88
CA LEU A 4 5.34 -6.46 -1.56
C LEU A 4 3.92 -5.97 -1.38
N LEU A 5 3.33 -6.31 -0.24
CA LEU A 5 2.08 -5.73 0.25
C LEU A 5 2.40 -4.84 1.46
N THR A 6 2.01 -3.58 1.38
CA THR A 6 2.11 -2.63 2.49
C THR A 6 0.72 -2.19 2.87
N GLY A 7 0.38 -2.28 4.15
CA GLY A 7 -0.96 -1.92 4.56
C GLY A 7 -1.09 -1.51 6.00
N LEU A 8 -2.27 -1.00 6.32
CA LEU A 8 -2.72 -0.78 7.67
C LEU A 8 -4.20 -1.14 7.77
N SER A 9 -4.64 -1.47 8.97
CA SER A 9 -6.01 -1.88 9.20
C SER A 9 -6.50 -1.34 10.54
N HIS A 10 -7.76 -1.58 10.84
CA HIS A 10 -8.36 -1.19 12.12
C HIS A 10 -7.65 -1.86 13.31
N ASN A 11 -6.92 -2.95 13.08
CA ASN A 11 -6.14 -3.62 14.14
C ASN A 11 -4.77 -3.00 14.36
N THR A 12 -4.22 -2.27 13.38
CA THR A 12 -2.86 -1.73 13.45
C THR A 12 -2.80 -0.22 13.58
N ALA A 13 -3.88 0.49 13.24
CA ALA A 13 -3.87 1.94 13.18
C ALA A 13 -5.19 2.52 13.70
N PRO A 14 -5.13 3.64 14.46
CA PRO A 14 -6.34 4.35 14.84
C PRO A 14 -7.03 4.97 13.63
N VAL A 15 -8.31 5.35 13.80
CA VAL A 15 -9.14 5.85 12.70
C VAL A 15 -8.54 7.09 12.03
N GLU A 16 -7.90 7.96 12.80
CA GLU A 16 -7.31 9.19 12.28
C GLU A 16 -6.18 8.89 11.29
N VAL A 17 -5.38 7.88 11.57
CA VAL A 17 -4.30 7.46 10.68
C VAL A 17 -4.87 6.79 9.44
N ARG A 18 -5.87 5.92 9.61
CA ARG A 18 -6.51 5.26 8.47
C ARG A 18 -7.15 6.28 7.53
N GLU A 19 -7.85 7.27 8.08
CA GLU A 19 -8.48 8.32 7.27
C GLU A 19 -7.45 9.17 6.52
N SER A 20 -6.31 9.45 7.15
CA SER A 20 -5.27 10.25 6.49
C SER A 20 -4.64 9.53 5.29
N LEU A 21 -4.65 8.20 5.28
CA LEU A 21 -4.06 7.41 4.20
C LEU A 21 -5.09 6.79 3.26
N ALA A 22 -6.38 6.92 3.55
CA ALA A 22 -7.44 6.38 2.72
C ALA A 22 -7.52 7.10 1.37
N PHE A 23 -7.83 6.36 0.32
CA PHE A 23 -8.05 6.90 -1.02
C PHE A 23 -9.54 6.95 -1.30
N ARG A 24 -10.00 8.11 -1.77
CA ARG A 24 -11.39 8.25 -2.22
C ARG A 24 -11.55 7.52 -3.56
N ALA A 25 -12.75 6.98 -3.80
CA ALA A 25 -13.02 6.22 -5.02
C ALA A 25 -12.64 7.02 -6.28
N GLU A 26 -12.91 8.32 -6.29
CA GLU A 26 -12.64 9.20 -7.42
C GLU A 26 -11.13 9.43 -7.63
N ASP A 27 -10.31 9.25 -6.61
CA ASP A 27 -8.86 9.45 -6.69
C ASP A 27 -8.10 8.17 -7.03
N LEU A 28 -8.74 7.00 -6.88
CA LEU A 28 -8.08 5.72 -7.08
C LEU A 28 -7.51 5.52 -8.49
N PRO A 29 -8.23 5.87 -9.58
CA PRO A 29 -7.66 5.66 -10.92
C PRO A 29 -6.37 6.45 -11.14
N ARG A 30 -6.31 7.69 -10.68
CA ARG A 30 -5.11 8.53 -10.83
C ARG A 30 -3.98 8.01 -9.96
N ALA A 31 -4.27 7.64 -8.71
CA ALA A 31 -3.27 7.11 -7.80
C ALA A 31 -2.69 5.81 -8.34
N LEU A 32 -3.53 4.91 -8.83
CA LEU A 32 -3.09 3.65 -9.40
C LEU A 32 -2.23 3.86 -10.64
N GLN A 33 -2.61 4.79 -11.51
CA GLN A 33 -1.84 5.13 -12.70
C GLN A 33 -0.45 5.65 -12.31
N ASP A 34 -0.37 6.53 -11.33
CA ASP A 34 0.92 7.05 -10.85
C ASP A 34 1.79 5.92 -10.28
N LEU A 35 1.22 5.06 -9.45
CA LEU A 35 1.97 3.96 -8.85
C LEU A 35 2.53 3.04 -9.93
N ARG A 36 1.72 2.69 -10.91
CA ARG A 36 2.15 1.82 -12.01
C ARG A 36 3.21 2.46 -12.90
N SER A 37 3.24 3.79 -12.98
CA SER A 37 4.21 4.51 -13.82
C SER A 37 5.58 4.65 -13.17
N ARG A 38 5.72 4.32 -11.91
CA ARG A 38 7.00 4.46 -11.22
C ARG A 38 8.00 3.43 -11.68
N THR A 39 9.27 3.83 -11.70
CA THR A 39 10.35 3.02 -12.26
C THR A 39 10.36 1.63 -11.64
N GLY A 40 10.33 0.61 -12.50
CA GLY A 40 10.45 -0.78 -12.09
C GLY A 40 9.19 -1.42 -11.55
N VAL A 41 8.08 -0.69 -11.46
CA VAL A 41 6.79 -1.27 -11.05
C VAL A 41 6.14 -1.94 -12.25
N ASN A 42 5.82 -3.22 -12.10
CA ASN A 42 5.18 -4.01 -13.16
C ASN A 42 3.67 -4.06 -13.00
N GLU A 43 3.22 -4.30 -11.76
CA GLU A 43 1.80 -4.41 -11.45
C GLU A 43 1.53 -3.72 -10.13
N ALA A 44 0.31 -3.22 -9.95
CA ALA A 44 -0.06 -2.52 -8.73
C ALA A 44 -1.53 -2.74 -8.41
N LEU A 45 -1.83 -2.82 -7.13
CA LEU A 45 -3.18 -2.96 -6.61
C LEU A 45 -3.33 -2.05 -5.39
N ILE A 46 -4.40 -1.27 -5.34
CA ILE A 46 -4.75 -0.45 -4.18
C ILE A 46 -6.12 -0.89 -3.67
N LEU A 47 -6.17 -1.28 -2.41
CA LEU A 47 -7.41 -1.56 -1.71
C LEU A 47 -7.58 -0.51 -0.62
N SER A 48 -8.68 0.24 -0.68
CA SER A 48 -8.96 1.27 0.32
C SER A 48 -10.42 1.15 0.76
N THR A 49 -10.61 0.79 2.02
CA THR A 49 -11.93 0.68 2.64
C THR A 49 -11.91 1.43 3.96
N CYS A 50 -13.05 1.50 4.65
CA CYS A 50 -13.10 2.12 5.97
C CYS A 50 -12.26 1.37 7.02
N ASN A 51 -11.96 0.10 6.79
CA ASN A 51 -11.24 -0.74 7.74
C ASN A 51 -9.77 -0.95 7.40
N ARG A 52 -9.37 -0.76 6.15
CA ARG A 52 -7.98 -1.01 5.74
C ARG A 52 -7.59 -0.25 4.49
N VAL A 53 -6.31 0.05 4.40
CA VAL A 53 -5.67 0.57 3.18
C VAL A 53 -4.50 -0.36 2.89
N GLU A 54 -4.48 -0.96 1.71
CA GLU A 54 -3.41 -1.87 1.30
C GLU A 54 -2.93 -1.55 -0.10
N ILE A 55 -1.62 -1.55 -0.27
CA ILE A 55 -0.98 -1.30 -1.55
C ILE A 55 -0.08 -2.49 -1.84
N THR A 56 -0.32 -3.14 -2.97
CA THR A 56 0.46 -4.29 -3.41
C THR A 56 1.10 -3.98 -4.73
N VAL A 57 2.40 -4.23 -4.85
CA VAL A 57 3.15 -4.02 -6.08
C VAL A 57 4.00 -5.23 -6.40
N THR A 58 4.21 -5.45 -7.70
CA THR A 58 5.29 -6.30 -8.20
C THR A 58 6.31 -5.40 -8.87
N THR A 59 7.59 -5.66 -8.62
CA THR A 59 8.67 -4.84 -9.15
C THR A 59 9.76 -5.69 -9.78
N GLU A 60 10.61 -5.03 -10.58
CA GLU A 60 11.86 -5.61 -11.03
C GLU A 60 12.75 -5.92 -9.83
N ASP A 61 13.63 -6.92 -9.97
CA ASP A 61 14.51 -7.32 -8.88
C ASP A 61 15.49 -6.24 -8.44
N SER A 62 15.82 -5.31 -9.34
CA SER A 62 16.75 -4.21 -9.07
C SER A 62 16.12 -3.08 -8.24
N ILE A 63 14.79 -3.11 -8.06
CA ILE A 63 14.05 -2.06 -7.35
C ILE A 63 13.72 -2.53 -5.95
N ASP A 64 13.83 -1.62 -4.97
CA ASP A 64 13.32 -1.87 -3.62
C ASP A 64 11.84 -1.44 -3.57
N PRO A 65 10.90 -2.39 -3.52
CA PRO A 65 9.48 -2.04 -3.56
C PRO A 65 9.03 -1.23 -2.34
N GLN A 66 9.67 -1.41 -1.19
CA GLN A 66 9.32 -0.65 0.01
C GLN A 66 9.59 0.85 -0.19
N THR A 67 10.76 1.19 -0.73
CA THR A 67 11.11 2.57 -1.02
C THR A 67 10.12 3.18 -2.01
N THR A 68 9.77 2.45 -3.05
CA THR A 68 8.82 2.92 -4.06
C THR A 68 7.46 3.22 -3.45
N VAL A 69 6.93 2.31 -2.64
CA VAL A 69 5.62 2.50 -2.00
C VAL A 69 5.65 3.64 -0.99
N ASP A 70 6.73 3.76 -0.21
CA ASP A 70 6.84 4.83 0.78
C ASP A 70 6.89 6.21 0.10
N LEU A 71 7.61 6.34 -1.00
CA LEU A 71 7.64 7.58 -1.77
C LEU A 71 6.28 7.89 -2.38
N PHE A 72 5.60 6.88 -2.91
CA PHE A 72 4.25 7.03 -3.44
C PHE A 72 3.29 7.56 -2.38
N LEU A 73 3.31 6.98 -1.18
CA LEU A 73 2.44 7.42 -0.09
C LEU A 73 2.78 8.85 0.35
N THR A 74 4.06 9.18 0.43
CA THR A 74 4.49 10.53 0.78
C THR A 74 4.01 11.57 -0.24
N ASP A 75 4.02 11.21 -1.52
CA ASP A 75 3.60 12.11 -2.60
C ASP A 75 2.09 12.33 -2.62
N HIS A 76 1.31 11.34 -2.20
CA HIS A 76 -0.16 11.39 -2.30
C HIS A 76 -0.87 11.74 -0.99
N LYS A 77 -0.22 11.49 0.17
CA LYS A 77 -0.90 11.60 1.45
C LYS A 77 -0.08 12.40 2.46
N PRO A 78 -0.75 13.14 3.36
CA PRO A 78 -0.07 13.75 4.50
C PRO A 78 0.43 12.62 5.43
N VAL A 79 1.74 12.55 5.63
CA VAL A 79 2.34 11.56 6.51
C VAL A 79 2.30 12.10 7.94
N PRO A 80 1.81 11.33 8.94
CA PRO A 80 1.90 11.73 10.35
C PRO A 80 3.33 12.04 10.74
N GLY A 81 3.52 12.91 11.75
CA GLY A 81 4.84 13.33 12.20
C GLY A 81 5.78 12.20 12.56
N GLU A 82 5.25 11.06 12.99
CA GLU A 82 6.01 9.86 13.30
C GLU A 82 6.25 8.96 12.09
N GLY A 83 5.72 9.33 10.93
CA GLY A 83 5.68 8.47 9.76
C GLY A 83 4.59 7.41 9.86
N ILE A 84 4.54 6.53 8.86
CA ILE A 84 3.55 5.46 8.83
C ILE A 84 4.07 4.17 9.49
N GLY A 85 5.39 4.08 9.72
CA GLY A 85 6.05 2.86 10.19
C GLY A 85 5.39 2.16 11.36
N PRO A 86 5.03 2.88 12.45
CA PRO A 86 4.43 2.24 13.61
C PRO A 86 3.06 1.58 13.35
N HIS A 87 2.39 1.94 12.26
CA HIS A 87 1.02 1.53 11.99
C HIS A 87 0.88 0.55 10.84
N VAL A 88 1.95 0.32 10.07
CA VAL A 88 1.85 -0.52 8.87
C VAL A 88 2.38 -1.92 9.11
N TYR A 89 1.83 -2.85 8.35
CA TYR A 89 2.39 -4.20 8.19
C TYR A 89 2.88 -4.35 6.76
N ARG A 90 3.87 -5.22 6.59
CA ARG A 90 4.44 -5.49 5.28
C ARG A 90 4.61 -7.00 5.12
N TYR A 91 4.17 -7.49 3.97
CA TYR A 91 4.31 -8.90 3.60
C TYR A 91 4.99 -8.99 2.26
N GLU A 92 5.95 -9.90 2.13
CA GLU A 92 6.71 -10.11 0.91
C GLU A 92 6.45 -11.49 0.35
N GLY A 93 6.52 -11.60 -0.98
CA GLY A 93 6.47 -12.88 -1.67
C GLY A 93 5.24 -13.71 -1.33
N ARG A 94 5.46 -14.95 -0.92
CA ARG A 94 4.39 -15.89 -0.60
C ARG A 94 3.48 -15.39 0.52
N GLU A 95 4.04 -14.73 1.51
CA GLU A 95 3.25 -14.19 2.61
C GLU A 95 2.28 -13.12 2.14
N ALA A 96 2.69 -12.31 1.17
CA ALA A 96 1.83 -11.30 0.58
C ALA A 96 0.64 -11.96 -0.14
N ILE A 97 0.90 -13.01 -0.90
CA ILE A 97 -0.15 -13.76 -1.60
C ILE A 97 -1.12 -14.37 -0.60
N HIS A 98 -0.61 -14.96 0.46
CA HIS A 98 -1.42 -15.58 1.50
C HIS A 98 -2.34 -14.56 2.15
N HIS A 99 -1.81 -13.39 2.46
CA HIS A 99 -2.58 -12.30 3.05
C HIS A 99 -3.68 -11.80 2.10
N LEU A 100 -3.37 -11.64 0.81
CA LEU A 100 -4.34 -11.21 -0.19
C LEU A 100 -5.53 -12.16 -0.24
N PHE A 101 -5.29 -13.46 -0.24
CA PHE A 101 -6.37 -14.44 -0.25
C PHE A 101 -7.21 -14.39 1.02
N ARG A 102 -6.59 -14.20 2.18
CA ARG A 102 -7.33 -14.06 3.44
C ARG A 102 -8.22 -12.82 3.42
N VAL A 103 -7.71 -11.71 2.94
CA VAL A 103 -8.49 -10.47 2.87
C VAL A 103 -9.65 -10.61 1.89
N ALA A 104 -9.41 -11.23 0.74
CA ALA A 104 -10.44 -11.42 -0.28
C ALA A 104 -11.54 -12.39 0.16
N ALA A 105 -11.24 -13.30 1.08
CA ALA A 105 -12.20 -14.31 1.55
C ALA A 105 -13.16 -13.82 2.63
N VAL A 106 -12.95 -12.63 3.16
CA VAL A 106 -13.75 -12.10 4.29
C VAL A 106 -15.05 -11.48 3.83
#